data_be4f46494cbba6690f8476632c48812d
#
_entry.id   be4f46494cbba6690f8476632c48812d
#
_cell.length_a   1.000
_cell.length_b   1.000
_cell.length_c   1.000
_cell.angle_alpha   90.00
_cell.angle_beta   90.00
_cell.angle_gamma   90.00
#
_symmetry.space_group_name_H-M   'P 1'
#
loop_
_entity.id
_entity.type
_entity.pdbx_description
1 polymer ?
#
loop_
_entity_poly.entity_id
_entity_poly.type
_entity_poly.pdbx_seq_one_letter_code
_entity_poly.pdbx_strand_id
1 'polypeptide(L)'
;MAKAELSNKNSFIYAQSRYHGKFTPEHLAFNANLQEFAQKLAYISALHTGGKLSSEKAYEQVANLWQKIEQSKRAMNIGSK
;
A
#
# COMPACT_ATOMS: atom_id res chain seq x y z
N MET A 1 -2.88 2.90 24.57
CA MET A 1 -2.22 2.47 23.80
C MET A 1 -1.78 3.25 22.73
N ALA A 2 -2.21 4.45 22.72
CA ALA A 2 -1.66 5.29 21.76
C ALA A 2 -0.18 5.23 21.83
N LYS A 3 0.34 5.13 23.05
CA LYS A 3 1.71 5.03 23.18
C LYS A 3 2.21 3.79 22.49
N ALA A 4 1.52 2.72 22.64
CA ALA A 4 1.94 1.52 21.99
C ALA A 4 1.79 1.65 20.52
N GLU A 5 0.77 2.35 20.08
CA GLU A 5 0.63 2.52 18.69
C GLU A 5 1.70 3.36 18.12
N LEU A 6 2.07 4.41 18.79
CA LEU A 6 3.16 5.21 18.33
C LEU A 6 4.42 4.41 18.33
N SER A 7 4.61 3.61 19.36
CA SER A 7 5.79 2.80 19.40
C SER A 7 5.77 1.82 18.26
N ASN A 8 4.63 1.27 17.99
CA ASN A 8 4.53 0.32 16.91
C ASN A 8 4.85 0.95 15.60
N LYS A 9 4.43 2.18 15.40
CA LYS A 9 4.73 2.86 14.21
C LYS A 9 6.21 3.02 14.07
N ASN A 10 6.84 3.46 15.11
CA ASN A 10 8.27 3.63 15.05
C ASN A 10 8.96 2.30 14.89
N SER A 11 8.47 1.29 15.55
CA SER A 11 9.07 -0.01 15.42
C SER A 11 8.95 -0.54 14.03
N PHE A 12 7.83 -0.28 13.42
CA PHE A 12 7.60 -0.72 12.08
C PHE A 12 8.60 -0.06 11.14
N ILE A 13 8.83 1.21 11.31
CA ILE A 13 9.77 1.93 10.48
C ILE A 13 11.16 1.41 10.68
N TYR A 14 11.52 1.16 11.92
CA TYR A 14 12.83 0.61 12.20
C TYR A 14 13.00 -0.76 11.61
N ALA A 15 11.96 -1.56 11.70
CA ALA A 15 12.03 -2.90 11.16
C ALA A 15 12.26 -2.83 9.68
N GLN A 16 11.63 -1.89 9.01
CA GLN A 16 11.86 -1.75 7.60
C GLN A 16 13.28 -1.36 7.31
N SER A 17 13.82 -0.50 8.13
CA SER A 17 15.19 -0.11 7.96
C SER A 17 16.11 -1.29 8.07
N ARG A 18 15.77 -2.21 8.92
CA ARG A 18 16.62 -3.35 9.10
C ARG A 18 16.63 -4.26 7.93
N TYR A 19 15.64 -4.10 7.07
CA TYR A 19 15.55 -4.96 5.92
C TYR A 19 16.27 -4.39 4.74
N HIS A 20 17.10 -3.39 4.95
CA HIS A 20 17.75 -2.81 3.80
C HIS A 20 18.59 -3.81 3.07
N GLY A 21 18.96 -4.90 3.70
CA GLY A 21 19.71 -5.92 3.00
C GLY A 21 18.88 -6.57 1.93
N LYS A 22 17.57 -6.42 2.01
CA LYS A 22 16.70 -7.00 1.01
C LYS A 22 16.21 -5.97 0.03
N PHE A 23 16.82 -4.85 -0.01
CA PHE A 23 16.44 -3.82 -0.94
C PHE A 23 16.92 -4.22 -2.32
N THR A 24 16.05 -4.77 -3.08
CA THR A 24 16.35 -5.08 -4.47
C THR A 24 15.49 -4.16 -5.31
N PRO A 25 15.79 -4.04 -6.59
CA PRO A 25 14.95 -3.21 -7.46
C PRO A 25 13.50 -3.64 -7.41
N GLU A 26 13.26 -4.93 -7.28
CA GLU A 26 11.90 -5.42 -7.23
C GLU A 26 11.20 -4.92 -5.98
N HIS A 27 11.88 -4.97 -4.84
CA HIS A 27 11.27 -4.51 -3.60
C HIS A 27 11.03 -3.02 -3.64
N LEU A 28 11.94 -2.28 -4.25
CA LEU A 28 11.74 -0.84 -4.37
C LEU A 28 10.53 -0.53 -5.23
N ALA A 29 10.39 -1.28 -6.32
CA ALA A 29 9.26 -1.09 -7.20
C ALA A 29 7.96 -1.43 -6.49
N PHE A 30 7.98 -2.48 -5.69
CA PHE A 30 6.77 -2.85 -4.95
C PHE A 30 6.41 -1.76 -3.95
N ASN A 31 7.41 -1.22 -3.27
CA ASN A 31 7.14 -0.14 -2.33
C ASN A 31 6.57 1.07 -3.03
N ALA A 32 7.08 1.40 -4.20
CA ALA A 32 6.57 2.53 -4.94
C ALA A 32 5.11 2.28 -5.33
N ASN A 33 4.80 1.06 -5.72
CA ASN A 33 3.43 0.72 -6.08
C ASN A 33 2.51 0.80 -4.88
N LEU A 34 3.02 0.39 -3.73
CA LEU A 34 2.22 0.48 -2.52
C LEU A 34 1.92 1.92 -2.16
N GLN A 35 2.91 2.78 -2.31
CA GLN A 35 2.69 4.18 -2.00
C GLN A 35 1.69 4.81 -2.95
N GLU A 36 1.80 4.45 -4.21
CA GLU A 36 0.85 4.94 -5.17
C GLU A 36 -0.55 4.44 -4.87
N PHE A 37 -0.65 3.18 -4.45
CA PHE A 37 -1.92 2.61 -4.08
C PHE A 37 -2.54 3.41 -2.92
N ALA A 38 -1.74 3.71 -1.93
CA ALA A 38 -2.23 4.45 -0.78
C ALA A 38 -2.69 5.84 -1.16
N GLN A 39 -1.95 6.50 -2.03
CA GLN A 39 -2.32 7.83 -2.46
C GLN A 39 -3.61 7.82 -3.25
N LYS A 40 -3.75 6.88 -4.14
CA LYS A 40 -4.95 6.82 -4.94
C LYS A 40 -6.15 6.39 -4.12
N LEU A 41 -5.89 5.54 -3.13
CA LEU A 41 -6.95 5.14 -2.24
C LEU A 41 -7.49 6.35 -1.47
N ALA A 42 -6.60 7.19 -0.99
CA ALA A 42 -7.00 8.38 -0.29
C ALA A 42 -7.79 9.31 -1.21
N TYR A 43 -7.36 9.41 -2.44
CA TYR A 43 -8.03 10.26 -3.41
C TYR A 43 -9.45 9.75 -3.70
N ILE A 44 -9.57 8.43 -3.89
CA ILE A 44 -10.88 7.84 -4.12
C ILE A 44 -11.77 8.07 -2.91
N SER A 45 -11.20 7.92 -1.74
CA SER A 45 -11.95 8.12 -0.52
C SER A 45 -12.48 9.55 -0.43
N ALA A 46 -11.62 10.50 -0.79
CA ALA A 46 -12.03 11.90 -0.75
C ALA A 46 -13.14 12.18 -1.74
N LEU A 47 -13.03 11.61 -2.93
CA LEU A 47 -14.07 11.81 -3.93
C LEU A 47 -15.39 11.21 -3.48
N HIS A 48 -15.32 10.06 -2.87
CA HIS A 48 -16.53 9.41 -2.41
C HIS A 48 -17.16 10.21 -1.27
N THR A 49 -16.35 10.64 -0.34
CA THR A 49 -16.85 11.43 0.78
C THR A 49 -17.44 12.73 0.30
N GLY A 50 -16.86 13.32 -0.73
CA GLY A 50 -17.36 14.56 -1.28
C GLY A 50 -18.55 14.39 -2.19
N GLY A 51 -19.03 13.18 -2.35
CA GLY A 51 -20.21 12.94 -3.17
C GLY A 51 -19.95 12.94 -4.66
N LYS A 52 -18.69 12.91 -5.07
CA LYS A 52 -18.38 12.92 -6.48
C LYS A 52 -18.18 11.54 -7.05
N LEU A 53 -18.21 10.53 -6.20
CA LEU A 53 -18.01 9.18 -6.65
C LEU A 53 -18.93 8.28 -5.86
N SER A 54 -19.69 7.46 -6.54
CA SER A 54 -20.61 6.57 -5.84
C SER A 54 -19.82 5.46 -5.16
N SER A 55 -20.46 4.79 -4.21
CA SER A 55 -19.81 3.70 -3.52
C SER A 55 -19.44 2.59 -4.47
N GLU A 56 -20.30 2.34 -5.43
CA GLU A 56 -20.04 1.31 -6.39
C GLU A 56 -18.81 1.60 -7.23
N LYS A 57 -18.73 2.85 -7.70
CA LYS A 57 -17.60 3.23 -8.50
C LYS A 57 -16.33 3.28 -7.66
N ALA A 58 -16.45 3.71 -6.44
CA ALA A 58 -15.30 3.75 -5.56
C ALA A 58 -14.77 2.33 -5.35
N TYR A 59 -15.66 1.41 -5.10
CA TYR A 59 -15.25 0.03 -4.88
C TYR A 59 -14.56 -0.52 -6.11
N GLU A 60 -15.12 -0.22 -7.28
CA GLU A 60 -14.53 -0.68 -8.52
C GLU A 60 -13.10 -0.21 -8.67
N GLN A 61 -12.89 1.05 -8.38
CA GLN A 61 -11.56 1.61 -8.53
C GLN A 61 -10.59 1.04 -7.52
N VAL A 62 -11.06 0.80 -6.32
CA VAL A 62 -10.20 0.20 -5.31
C VAL A 62 -9.83 -1.22 -5.73
N ALA A 63 -10.77 -1.94 -6.28
CA ALA A 63 -10.50 -3.30 -6.73
C ALA A 63 -9.45 -3.30 -7.83
N ASN A 64 -9.54 -2.34 -8.74
CA ASN A 64 -8.54 -2.24 -9.79
C ASN A 64 -7.16 -1.94 -9.24
N LEU A 65 -7.11 -1.06 -8.25
CA LEU A 65 -5.84 -0.74 -7.64
C LEU A 65 -5.25 -1.96 -6.95
N TRP A 66 -6.11 -2.73 -6.30
CA TRP A 66 -5.68 -3.91 -5.62
C TRP A 66 -5.09 -4.93 -6.58
N GLN A 67 -5.71 -5.05 -7.75
CA GLN A 67 -5.21 -5.97 -8.74
C GLN A 67 -3.80 -5.60 -9.19
N LYS A 68 -3.53 -4.32 -9.27
CA LYS A 68 -2.20 -3.89 -9.64
C LYS A 68 -1.18 -4.29 -8.59
N ILE A 69 -1.57 -4.16 -7.34
CA ILE A 69 -0.68 -4.56 -6.25
C ILE A 69 -0.44 -6.06 -6.30
N GLU A 70 -1.47 -6.81 -6.57
CA GLU A 70 -1.34 -8.24 -6.66
C GLU A 70 -0.39 -8.65 -7.77
N GLN A 71 -0.52 -7.99 -8.91
CA GLN A 71 0.35 -8.29 -10.03
C GLN A 71 1.79 -7.96 -9.69
N SER A 72 1.97 -6.87 -9.01
CA SER A 72 3.30 -6.47 -8.61
C SER A 72 3.92 -7.50 -7.67
N LYS A 73 3.12 -7.98 -6.76
CA LYS A 73 3.58 -8.99 -5.82
C LYS A 73 4.00 -10.26 -6.55
N ARG A 74 3.20 -10.68 -7.51
CA ARG A 74 3.53 -11.88 -8.25
C ARG A 74 4.79 -11.72 -9.06
N ALA A 75 4.93 -10.57 -9.68
CA ALA A 75 6.10 -10.32 -10.49
C ALA A 75 7.36 -10.38 -9.68
N MET A 76 7.26 -10.08 -8.41
CA MET A 76 8.43 -10.09 -7.56
C MET A 76 8.60 -11.38 -6.81
N ASN A 77 7.68 -12.30 -6.98
CA ASN A 77 7.76 -13.55 -6.27
C ASN A 77 7.71 -13.38 -4.77
N ILE A 78 7.12 -12.33 -4.32
CA ILE A 78 7.01 -12.12 -2.90
C ILE A 78 6.04 -13.13 -2.35
N GLY A 79 6.48 -13.81 -1.30
CA GLY A 79 5.63 -14.78 -0.68
C GLY A 79 5.65 -16.13 -1.34
N SER A 80 6.42 -16.26 -2.39
CA SER A 80 6.52 -17.52 -3.01
C SER A 80 7.69 -18.19 -2.50
N LYS A 81 8.12 -18.51 -1.85
CA LYS A 81 9.23 -19.03 -1.38
C LYS A 81 9.12 -19.83 -0.67
#